data_ee1951862c186b27bfd6b9a6493a60ce
#
_entry.id   ee1951862c186b27bfd6b9a6493a60ce
#
_cell.length_a   1.000
_cell.length_b   1.000
_cell.length_c   1.000
_cell.angle_alpha   90.00
_cell.angle_beta   90.00
_cell.angle_gamma   90.00
#
_symmetry.space_group_name_H-M   'P 1'
#
loop_
_entity.id
_entity.type
_entity.pdbx_description
1 polymer ?
#
loop_
_entity_poly.entity_id
_entity_poly.type
_entity_poly.pdbx_seq_one_letter_code
_entity_poly.pdbx_strand_id
1 'polypeptide(L)'
;MQSQQIAIAANWSHALRNVTEGLYGEITPKEVVDLREQLTSLVWADGCPRAASFFAGAEAPRYRRQLIAAAADGSYTMLLIAWPPGYVTPLHDHAELWGIELVLDGALQVEEFFSDGDPAEPVLQPHRSLLLGSGDAAVFIDSAYVHRCRNLSAQQPALSLHVYGGQLDRYQSFIAVSDDRYRISQQRAQLDAVSI
;
A
#
# COMPACT_ATOMS: atom_id res chain seq x y z
N MET A 1 -6.91 -26.02 -0.26
CA MET A 1 -5.62 -25.47 -0.75
C MET A 1 -5.08 -24.57 0.36
N GLN A 2 -3.98 -24.97 1.01
CA GLN A 2 -3.36 -24.19 2.07
C GLN A 2 -2.74 -22.94 1.44
N SER A 3 -3.16 -21.76 1.89
CA SER A 3 -2.47 -20.51 1.56
C SER A 3 -1.06 -20.60 2.13
N GLN A 4 -0.04 -20.72 1.29
CA GLN A 4 1.34 -20.62 1.74
C GLN A 4 1.57 -19.23 2.34
N GLN A 5 1.71 -19.17 3.65
CA GLN A 5 2.17 -18.00 4.36
C GLN A 5 3.64 -17.81 4.05
N ILE A 6 4.04 -16.60 3.63
CA ILE A 6 5.44 -16.30 3.41
C ILE A 6 6.06 -16.03 4.77
N ALA A 7 7.05 -16.84 5.12
CA ALA A 7 7.86 -16.62 6.30
C ALA A 7 8.70 -15.34 6.07
N ILE A 8 8.33 -14.26 6.74
CA ILE A 8 9.17 -13.07 6.84
C ILE A 8 10.33 -13.42 7.77
N ALA A 9 11.55 -13.12 7.37
CA ALA A 9 12.72 -13.39 8.19
C ALA A 9 12.62 -12.71 9.56
N ALA A 10 12.95 -13.43 10.63
CA ALA A 10 12.76 -12.97 12.00
C ALA A 10 13.53 -11.67 12.32
N ASN A 11 14.73 -11.51 11.76
CA ASN A 11 15.56 -10.31 11.91
C ASN A 11 14.91 -9.07 11.26
N TRP A 12 14.36 -9.22 10.06
CA TRP A 12 13.66 -8.13 9.37
C TRP A 12 12.35 -7.77 10.09
N SER A 13 11.59 -8.77 10.53
CA SER A 13 10.36 -8.54 11.31
C SER A 13 10.65 -7.85 12.64
N HIS A 14 11.79 -8.15 13.28
CA HIS A 14 12.21 -7.47 14.51
C HIS A 14 12.58 -6.01 14.23
N ALA A 15 13.36 -5.74 13.18
CA ALA A 15 13.73 -4.39 12.78
C ALA A 15 12.48 -3.55 12.44
N LEU A 16 11.50 -4.14 11.73
CA LEU A 16 10.24 -3.47 11.43
C LEU A 16 9.46 -3.12 12.71
N ARG A 17 9.36 -4.04 13.69
CA ARG A 17 8.73 -3.75 14.98
C ARG A 17 9.40 -2.61 15.71
N ASN A 18 10.73 -2.58 15.76
CA ASN A 18 11.46 -1.49 16.44
C ASN A 18 11.14 -0.11 15.84
N VAL A 19 10.99 -0.03 14.52
CA VAL A 19 10.61 1.23 13.83
C VAL A 19 9.19 1.65 14.20
N THR A 20 8.31 0.70 14.53
CA THR A 20 6.89 0.97 14.79
C THR A 20 6.52 1.01 16.28
N GLU A 21 7.45 0.67 17.17
CA GLU A 21 7.22 0.67 18.63
C GLU A 21 6.81 2.03 19.21
N GLY A 22 7.09 3.14 18.52
CA GLY A 22 6.72 4.50 18.92
C GLY A 22 5.46 5.06 18.27
N LEU A 23 4.76 4.28 17.44
CA LEU A 23 3.59 4.76 16.71
C LEU A 23 2.31 4.56 17.54
N TYR A 24 1.99 5.52 18.40
CA TYR A 24 0.78 5.53 19.20
C TYR A 24 0.04 6.87 19.05
N GLY A 25 -1.30 6.82 18.96
CA GLY A 25 -2.14 8.02 18.90
C GLY A 25 -2.06 8.76 17.57
N GLU A 26 -2.33 10.07 17.61
CA GLU A 26 -2.26 10.94 16.43
C GLU A 26 -0.81 11.22 16.05
N ILE A 27 -0.45 10.94 14.81
CA ILE A 27 0.88 11.15 14.24
C ILE A 27 0.86 12.42 13.39
N THR A 28 1.83 13.30 13.60
CA THR A 28 1.99 14.52 12.81
C THR A 28 2.53 14.22 11.40
N PRO A 29 2.30 15.11 10.41
CA PRO A 29 2.89 14.99 9.09
C PRO A 29 4.41 14.82 9.08
N LYS A 30 5.12 15.49 10.02
CA LYS A 30 6.57 15.34 10.16
C LYS A 30 6.94 13.92 10.60
N GLU A 31 6.24 13.35 11.57
CA GLU A 31 6.49 11.99 12.05
C GLU A 31 6.22 10.93 10.99
N VAL A 32 5.23 11.15 10.09
CA VAL A 32 5.01 10.26 8.93
C VAL A 32 6.21 10.29 7.99
N VAL A 33 6.80 11.47 7.75
CA VAL A 33 8.02 11.60 6.92
C VAL A 33 9.22 10.94 7.59
N ASP A 34 9.42 11.16 8.90
CA ASP A 34 10.50 10.54 9.67
C ASP A 34 10.35 9.00 9.69
N LEU A 35 9.12 8.49 9.81
CA LEU A 35 8.80 7.05 9.72
C LEU A 35 9.16 6.50 8.33
N ARG A 36 8.80 7.20 7.25
CA ARG A 36 9.16 6.81 5.89
C ARG A 36 10.66 6.63 5.73
N GLU A 37 11.48 7.53 6.28
CA GLU A 37 12.94 7.44 6.22
C GLU A 37 13.48 6.21 6.96
N GLN A 38 12.94 5.91 8.13
CA GLN A 38 13.30 4.73 8.90
C GLN A 38 12.91 3.43 8.17
N LEU A 39 11.69 3.37 7.62
CA LEU A 39 11.22 2.21 6.85
C LEU A 39 12.05 1.98 5.58
N THR A 40 12.46 3.05 4.89
CA THR A 40 13.30 2.97 3.68
C THR A 40 14.63 2.25 3.96
N SER A 41 15.22 2.45 5.15
CA SER A 41 16.47 1.77 5.52
C SER A 41 16.32 0.24 5.58
N LEU A 42 15.12 -0.26 5.89
CA LEU A 42 14.83 -1.69 6.00
C LEU A 42 14.81 -2.42 4.66
N VAL A 43 14.70 -1.71 3.55
CA VAL A 43 14.71 -2.31 2.19
C VAL A 43 16.04 -3.02 1.90
N TRP A 44 17.12 -2.50 2.46
CA TRP A 44 18.48 -3.00 2.27
C TRP A 44 18.96 -3.90 3.42
N ALA A 45 18.11 -4.10 4.44
CA ALA A 45 18.45 -4.96 5.57
C ALA A 45 18.34 -6.44 5.18
N ASP A 46 19.14 -7.27 5.83
CA ASP A 46 19.10 -8.72 5.67
C ASP A 46 17.71 -9.27 6.02
N GLY A 47 17.21 -10.13 5.15
CA GLY A 47 15.91 -10.75 5.31
C GLY A 47 14.74 -9.91 4.82
N CYS A 48 14.98 -8.75 4.19
CA CYS A 48 13.92 -7.99 3.51
C CYS A 48 13.20 -8.89 2.48
N PRO A 49 11.87 -9.02 2.56
CA PRO A 49 11.13 -9.90 1.66
C PRO A 49 11.24 -9.44 0.20
N ARG A 50 11.20 -10.41 -0.72
CA ARG A 50 11.28 -10.17 -2.15
C ARG A 50 10.04 -10.71 -2.86
N ALA A 51 9.65 -10.05 -3.96
CA ALA A 51 8.45 -10.39 -4.71
C ALA A 51 8.40 -11.86 -5.15
N ALA A 52 9.54 -12.41 -5.60
CA ALA A 52 9.64 -13.81 -6.02
C ALA A 52 9.20 -14.79 -4.92
N SER A 53 9.49 -14.49 -3.64
CA SER A 53 9.10 -15.33 -2.51
C SER A 53 7.57 -15.38 -2.32
N PHE A 54 6.86 -14.29 -2.66
CA PHE A 54 5.41 -14.18 -2.57
C PHE A 54 4.67 -15.00 -3.62
N PHE A 55 5.31 -15.27 -4.74
CA PHE A 55 4.72 -16.01 -5.85
C PHE A 55 5.32 -17.40 -6.02
N ALA A 56 6.25 -17.81 -5.17
CA ALA A 56 6.87 -19.13 -5.22
C ALA A 56 5.78 -20.23 -5.07
N GLY A 57 5.72 -21.15 -6.04
CA GLY A 57 4.77 -22.24 -6.04
C GLY A 57 3.32 -21.85 -6.38
N ALA A 58 3.03 -20.62 -6.73
CA ALA A 58 1.70 -20.22 -7.22
C ALA A 58 1.53 -20.60 -8.69
N GLU A 59 0.41 -21.28 -9.03
CA GLU A 59 0.06 -21.59 -10.43
C GLU A 59 -0.16 -20.33 -11.27
N ALA A 60 -0.74 -19.27 -10.65
CA ALA A 60 -0.90 -17.96 -11.26
C ALA A 60 -0.63 -16.86 -10.23
N PRO A 61 0.24 -15.88 -10.53
CA PRO A 61 0.42 -14.72 -9.69
C PRO A 61 -0.89 -13.93 -9.57
N ARG A 62 -1.31 -13.62 -8.34
CA ARG A 62 -2.48 -12.76 -8.08
C ARG A 62 -2.13 -11.64 -7.13
N TYR A 63 -2.84 -10.54 -7.21
CA TYR A 63 -2.73 -9.44 -6.26
C TYR A 63 -3.08 -9.94 -4.86
N ARG A 64 -2.22 -9.64 -3.89
CA ARG A 64 -2.37 -10.13 -2.51
C ARG A 64 -2.05 -9.00 -1.53
N ARG A 65 -2.83 -8.94 -0.45
CA ARG A 65 -2.66 -8.00 0.66
C ARG A 65 -2.53 -8.81 1.95
N GLN A 66 -1.32 -8.89 2.47
CA GLN A 66 -1.03 -9.66 3.68
C GLN A 66 -0.82 -8.70 4.85
N LEU A 67 -1.64 -8.84 5.89
CA LEU A 67 -1.43 -8.13 7.17
C LEU A 67 -0.16 -8.66 7.82
N ILE A 68 0.75 -7.77 8.23
CA ILE A 68 2.00 -8.12 8.92
C ILE A 68 2.09 -7.52 10.31
N ALA A 69 1.43 -6.39 10.56
CA ALA A 69 1.32 -5.79 11.88
C ALA A 69 0.10 -4.86 11.94
N ALA A 70 -0.45 -4.71 13.12
CA ALA A 70 -1.43 -3.69 13.45
C ALA A 70 -1.26 -3.30 14.92
N ALA A 71 -1.47 -2.02 15.24
CA ALA A 71 -1.49 -1.57 16.62
C ALA A 71 -2.76 -2.07 17.33
N ALA A 72 -2.62 -2.44 18.60
CA ALA A 72 -3.75 -2.92 19.41
C ALA A 72 -4.81 -1.82 19.67
N ASP A 73 -4.40 -0.55 19.67
CA ASP A 73 -5.25 0.62 19.79
C ASP A 73 -5.84 1.11 18.44
N GLY A 74 -5.48 0.44 17.33
CA GLY A 74 -5.93 0.78 15.99
C GLY A 74 -5.20 1.97 15.35
N SER A 75 -4.11 2.49 15.95
CA SER A 75 -3.40 3.68 15.46
C SER A 75 -2.66 3.46 14.14
N TYR A 76 -2.33 2.20 13.78
CA TYR A 76 -1.75 1.89 12.48
C TYR A 76 -2.07 0.46 12.01
N THR A 77 -1.95 0.25 10.72
CA THR A 77 -1.97 -1.07 10.05
C THR A 77 -0.84 -1.16 9.03
N MET A 78 -0.16 -2.30 8.98
CA MET A 78 0.90 -2.58 8.00
C MET A 78 0.56 -3.78 7.14
N LEU A 79 0.72 -3.61 5.84
CA LEU A 79 0.47 -4.64 4.84
C LEU A 79 1.70 -4.85 3.96
N LEU A 80 2.00 -6.10 3.62
CA LEU A 80 2.76 -6.42 2.42
C LEU A 80 1.78 -6.61 1.26
N ILE A 81 2.04 -5.92 0.16
CA ILE A 81 1.24 -6.03 -1.06
C ILE A 81 2.09 -6.61 -2.17
N ALA A 82 1.64 -7.75 -2.70
CA ALA A 82 2.29 -8.43 -3.81
C ALA A 82 1.54 -8.11 -5.12
N TRP A 83 2.29 -7.60 -6.08
CA TRP A 83 1.79 -7.10 -7.36
C TRP A 83 2.17 -8.06 -8.50
N PRO A 84 1.20 -8.74 -9.13
CA PRO A 84 1.49 -9.49 -10.36
C PRO A 84 2.04 -8.59 -11.46
N PRO A 85 2.73 -9.15 -12.46
CA PRO A 85 3.18 -8.39 -13.62
C PRO A 85 2.05 -7.60 -14.28
N GLY A 86 2.26 -6.30 -14.52
CA GLY A 86 1.32 -5.40 -15.19
C GLY A 86 0.03 -5.09 -14.43
N TYR A 87 -0.14 -5.58 -13.20
CA TYR A 87 -1.36 -5.33 -12.41
C TYR A 87 -1.57 -3.84 -12.15
N VAL A 88 -2.82 -3.40 -12.23
CA VAL A 88 -3.25 -2.02 -11.97
C VAL A 88 -4.41 -2.05 -10.99
N THR A 89 -4.34 -1.24 -9.93
CA THR A 89 -5.50 -1.06 -9.04
C THR A 89 -6.56 -0.17 -9.68
N PRO A 90 -7.84 -0.29 -9.30
CA PRO A 90 -8.81 0.78 -9.52
C PRO A 90 -8.31 2.10 -8.93
N LEU A 91 -8.85 3.23 -9.38
CA LEU A 91 -8.74 4.50 -8.67
C LEU A 91 -9.44 4.37 -7.32
N HIS A 92 -8.79 4.75 -6.23
CA HIS A 92 -9.32 4.59 -4.88
C HIS A 92 -8.70 5.58 -3.89
N ASP A 93 -9.36 5.77 -2.75
CA ASP A 93 -8.88 6.52 -1.60
C ASP A 93 -8.43 5.59 -0.46
N HIS A 94 -8.10 6.17 0.68
CA HIS A 94 -7.72 5.44 1.90
C HIS A 94 -8.57 5.85 3.12
N ALA A 95 -9.83 6.25 2.91
CA ALA A 95 -10.75 6.63 3.98
C ALA A 95 -10.17 7.68 4.95
N GLU A 96 -9.55 8.72 4.40
CA GLU A 96 -8.92 9.84 5.13
C GLU A 96 -7.69 9.46 5.99
N LEU A 97 -7.22 8.23 5.92
CA LEU A 97 -6.02 7.80 6.62
C LEU A 97 -4.77 8.34 5.91
N TRP A 98 -3.80 8.80 6.68
CA TRP A 98 -2.45 8.99 6.15
C TRP A 98 -1.82 7.64 5.79
N GLY A 99 -0.83 7.63 4.90
CA GLY A 99 -0.14 6.41 4.55
C GLY A 99 1.22 6.59 3.92
N ILE A 100 1.95 5.49 3.92
CA ILE A 100 3.26 5.33 3.27
C ILE A 100 3.17 4.09 2.39
N GLU A 101 3.58 4.21 1.14
CA GLU A 101 3.69 3.13 0.16
C GLU A 101 5.15 3.00 -0.25
N LEU A 102 5.88 2.06 0.35
CA LEU A 102 7.30 1.82 0.13
C LEU A 102 7.51 0.60 -0.78
N VAL A 103 8.22 0.77 -1.87
CA VAL A 103 8.59 -0.36 -2.75
C VAL A 103 9.76 -1.12 -2.15
N LEU A 104 9.55 -2.41 -1.85
CA LEU A 104 10.59 -3.32 -1.36
C LEU A 104 11.34 -4.02 -2.50
N ASP A 105 10.63 -4.36 -3.58
CA ASP A 105 11.19 -5.10 -4.71
C ASP A 105 10.40 -4.81 -5.99
N GLY A 106 11.08 -4.59 -7.10
CA GLY A 106 10.48 -4.22 -8.37
C GLY A 106 10.26 -2.72 -8.55
N ALA A 107 9.23 -2.34 -9.31
CA ALA A 107 8.91 -0.93 -9.56
C ALA A 107 7.40 -0.73 -9.73
N LEU A 108 6.89 0.35 -9.12
CA LEU A 108 5.50 0.77 -9.21
C LEU A 108 5.40 2.17 -9.82
N GLN A 109 4.32 2.40 -10.55
CA GLN A 109 3.83 3.73 -10.89
C GLN A 109 2.68 4.06 -9.95
N VAL A 110 2.71 5.25 -9.35
CA VAL A 110 1.61 5.82 -8.56
C VAL A 110 1.10 7.05 -9.29
N GLU A 111 -0.15 7.00 -9.73
CA GLU A 111 -0.82 8.13 -10.36
C GLU A 111 -1.77 8.75 -9.35
N GLU A 112 -1.54 10.00 -8.98
CA GLU A 112 -2.29 10.75 -7.97
C GLU A 112 -3.25 11.72 -8.62
N PHE A 113 -4.41 11.89 -7.98
CA PHE A 113 -5.49 12.75 -8.43
C PHE A 113 -6.01 13.56 -7.25
N PHE A 114 -6.51 14.75 -7.54
CA PHE A 114 -7.35 15.51 -6.62
C PHE A 114 -8.81 15.28 -6.96
N SER A 115 -9.60 15.03 -5.92
CA SER A 115 -11.05 14.96 -6.02
C SER A 115 -11.65 16.34 -5.77
N ASP A 116 -12.48 16.80 -6.67
CA ASP A 116 -13.19 18.09 -6.60
C ASP A 116 -14.65 17.92 -7.02
N GLY A 117 -15.47 18.94 -6.73
CA GLY A 117 -16.86 19.01 -7.16
C GLY A 117 -17.85 18.32 -6.21
N ASP A 118 -18.94 17.80 -6.80
CA ASP A 118 -20.01 17.14 -6.03
C ASP A 118 -19.52 15.77 -5.48
N PRO A 119 -19.59 15.52 -4.17
CA PRO A 119 -19.24 14.24 -3.59
C PRO A 119 -20.00 13.03 -4.17
N ALA A 120 -21.18 13.23 -4.79
CA ALA A 120 -21.92 12.16 -5.45
C ALA A 120 -21.38 11.82 -6.84
N GLU A 121 -20.83 12.82 -7.55
CA GLU A 121 -20.19 12.69 -8.86
C GLU A 121 -18.90 13.51 -8.92
N PRO A 122 -17.84 13.06 -8.22
CA PRO A 122 -16.60 13.81 -8.16
C PRO A 122 -15.91 13.90 -9.52
N VAL A 123 -15.23 15.01 -9.71
CA VAL A 123 -14.29 15.23 -10.80
C VAL A 123 -12.89 14.89 -10.29
N LEU A 124 -12.19 14.00 -10.96
CA LEU A 124 -10.81 13.65 -10.62
C LEU A 124 -9.85 14.34 -11.60
N GLN A 125 -9.05 15.24 -11.06
CA GLN A 125 -8.02 15.94 -11.82
C GLN A 125 -6.65 15.30 -11.59
N PRO A 126 -5.93 14.88 -12.65
CA PRO A 126 -4.57 14.37 -12.51
C PRO A 126 -3.68 15.39 -11.81
N HIS A 127 -2.96 14.94 -10.77
CA HIS A 127 -2.02 15.78 -10.03
C HIS A 127 -0.58 15.50 -10.45
N ARG A 128 -0.12 14.27 -10.21
CA ARG A 128 1.24 13.83 -10.58
C ARG A 128 1.30 12.33 -10.81
N SER A 129 2.38 11.91 -11.44
CA SER A 129 2.73 10.49 -11.59
C SER A 129 4.14 10.27 -11.05
N LEU A 130 4.26 9.33 -10.11
CA LEU A 130 5.53 8.92 -9.51
C LEU A 130 5.95 7.58 -10.09
N LEU A 131 7.24 7.42 -10.36
CA LEU A 131 7.87 6.14 -10.69
C LEU A 131 8.75 5.76 -9.50
N LEU A 132 8.37 4.69 -8.81
CA LEU A 132 8.99 4.25 -7.57
C LEU A 132 9.72 2.92 -7.82
N GLY A 133 11.03 2.89 -7.58
CA GLY A 133 11.84 1.67 -7.54
C GLY A 133 12.05 1.19 -6.11
N SER A 134 12.79 0.10 -5.92
CA SER A 134 13.11 -0.42 -4.58
C SER A 134 13.80 0.64 -3.73
N GLY A 135 13.26 0.93 -2.56
CA GLY A 135 13.68 1.99 -1.64
C GLY A 135 12.97 3.32 -1.82
N ASP A 136 12.23 3.52 -2.91
CA ASP A 136 11.39 4.72 -3.07
C ASP A 136 10.04 4.54 -2.38
N ALA A 137 9.46 5.66 -1.91
CA ALA A 137 8.17 5.67 -1.26
C ALA A 137 7.32 6.87 -1.65
N ALA A 138 6.01 6.65 -1.81
CA ALA A 138 5.00 7.69 -1.77
C ALA A 138 4.49 7.89 -0.34
N VAL A 139 4.22 9.14 0.03
CA VAL A 139 3.59 9.52 1.30
C VAL A 139 2.37 10.35 0.99
N PHE A 140 1.26 10.04 1.60
CA PHE A 140 0.02 10.80 1.50
C PHE A 140 -0.51 11.11 2.91
N ILE A 141 -0.93 12.36 3.09
CA ILE A 141 -1.41 12.89 4.37
C ILE A 141 -2.76 13.59 4.17
N ASP A 142 -3.06 13.93 2.92
CA ASP A 142 -4.28 14.63 2.54
C ASP A 142 -5.46 13.65 2.44
N SER A 143 -6.57 14.00 3.09
CA SER A 143 -7.81 13.22 3.04
C SER A 143 -8.47 13.15 1.65
N ALA A 144 -8.18 14.13 0.78
CA ALA A 144 -8.66 14.16 -0.60
C ALA A 144 -7.80 13.35 -1.58
N TYR A 145 -6.82 12.60 -1.07
CA TYR A 145 -5.91 11.79 -1.87
C TYR A 145 -6.62 10.63 -2.55
N VAL A 146 -6.60 10.64 -3.87
CA VAL A 146 -7.08 9.54 -4.72
C VAL A 146 -5.95 9.10 -5.62
N HIS A 147 -5.77 7.80 -5.76
CA HIS A 147 -4.70 7.29 -6.60
C HIS A 147 -5.02 5.95 -7.25
N ARG A 148 -4.17 5.53 -8.16
CA ARG A 148 -4.02 4.15 -8.61
C ARG A 148 -2.56 3.78 -8.71
N CYS A 149 -2.26 2.52 -8.42
CA CYS A 149 -0.92 1.97 -8.56
C CYS A 149 -0.86 0.94 -9.66
N ARG A 150 0.29 0.87 -10.33
CA ARG A 150 0.58 -0.11 -11.38
C ARG A 150 1.94 -0.75 -11.15
N ASN A 151 2.03 -2.08 -11.28
CA ASN A 151 3.33 -2.71 -11.49
C ASN A 151 3.83 -2.41 -12.91
N LEU A 152 4.96 -1.72 -13.01
CA LEU A 152 5.53 -1.29 -14.29
C LEU A 152 6.05 -2.44 -15.14
N SER A 153 6.46 -3.55 -14.53
CA SER A 153 6.95 -4.71 -15.27
C SER A 153 5.79 -5.57 -15.79
N ALA A 154 5.81 -5.86 -17.09
CA ALA A 154 4.90 -6.85 -17.69
C ALA A 154 5.35 -8.31 -17.45
N GLN A 155 6.51 -8.54 -16.86
CA GLN A 155 7.10 -9.88 -16.72
C GLN A 155 7.47 -10.23 -15.28
N GLN A 156 7.83 -9.25 -14.46
CA GLN A 156 8.29 -9.46 -13.09
C GLN A 156 7.27 -8.96 -12.08
N PRO A 157 7.02 -9.70 -10.99
CA PRO A 157 6.20 -9.21 -9.91
C PRO A 157 6.92 -8.08 -9.14
N ALA A 158 6.15 -7.31 -8.36
CA ALA A 158 6.68 -6.35 -7.41
C ALA A 158 6.13 -6.61 -6.01
N LEU A 159 6.79 -6.04 -5.00
CA LEU A 159 6.41 -6.11 -3.59
C LEU A 159 6.53 -4.73 -2.95
N SER A 160 5.52 -4.33 -2.18
CA SER A 160 5.55 -3.10 -1.41
C SER A 160 5.11 -3.31 0.03
N LEU A 161 5.61 -2.45 0.92
CA LEU A 161 5.15 -2.29 2.29
C LEU A 161 4.24 -1.06 2.34
N HIS A 162 3.02 -1.24 2.84
CA HIS A 162 2.09 -0.15 3.07
C HIS A 162 1.85 0.03 4.55
N VAL A 163 1.88 1.27 5.03
CA VAL A 163 1.54 1.66 6.39
C VAL A 163 0.41 2.66 6.32
N TYR A 164 -0.66 2.41 7.04
CA TYR A 164 -1.82 3.30 7.15
C TYR A 164 -1.99 3.76 8.58
N GLY A 165 -2.38 5.01 8.77
CA GLY A 165 -2.64 5.63 10.08
C GLY A 165 -3.96 5.24 10.70
N GLY A 166 -4.27 3.95 10.66
CA GLY A 166 -5.49 3.38 11.20
C GLY A 166 -5.82 2.03 10.57
N GLN A 167 -7.00 1.52 10.88
CA GLN A 167 -7.51 0.30 10.30
C GLN A 167 -8.26 0.61 9.00
N LEU A 168 -7.70 0.21 7.85
CA LEU A 168 -8.32 0.39 6.54
C LEU A 168 -9.32 -0.74 6.26
N ASP A 169 -10.52 -0.65 6.83
CA ASP A 169 -11.61 -1.62 6.63
C ASP A 169 -12.44 -1.34 5.38
N ARG A 170 -12.59 -0.05 5.06
CA ARG A 170 -13.39 0.44 3.94
C ARG A 170 -12.64 1.54 3.22
N TYR A 171 -12.89 1.66 1.94
CA TYR A 171 -12.37 2.71 1.09
C TYR A 171 -13.32 2.94 -0.07
N GLN A 172 -13.14 4.01 -0.80
CA GLN A 172 -13.91 4.32 -2.00
C GLN A 172 -13.11 3.97 -3.24
N SER A 173 -13.77 3.36 -4.22
CA SER A 173 -13.26 3.26 -5.58
C SER A 173 -14.04 4.18 -6.50
N PHE A 174 -13.36 4.72 -7.51
CA PHE A 174 -13.88 5.69 -8.44
C PHE A 174 -14.03 5.05 -9.82
N ILE A 175 -15.28 4.95 -10.27
CA ILE A 175 -15.65 4.32 -11.54
C ILE A 175 -15.96 5.44 -12.55
N ALA A 176 -15.21 5.50 -13.65
CA ALA A 176 -15.40 6.52 -14.67
C ALA A 176 -16.83 6.47 -15.26
N VAL A 177 -17.48 7.63 -15.34
CA VAL A 177 -18.78 7.84 -15.98
C VAL A 177 -18.60 8.63 -17.28
N SER A 178 -17.66 9.57 -17.30
CA SER A 178 -17.19 10.31 -18.47
C SER A 178 -15.69 10.60 -18.30
N ASP A 179 -15.10 11.42 -19.16
CA ASP A 179 -13.66 11.67 -19.20
C ASP A 179 -13.07 12.14 -17.86
N ASP A 180 -13.81 12.94 -17.10
CA ASP A 180 -13.37 13.55 -15.84
C ASP A 180 -14.30 13.29 -14.64
N ARG A 181 -15.48 12.68 -14.87
CA ARG A 181 -16.50 12.42 -13.85
C ARG A 181 -16.50 10.96 -13.44
N TYR A 182 -16.65 10.75 -12.14
CA TYR A 182 -16.60 9.43 -11.54
C TYR A 182 -17.80 9.21 -10.63
N ARG A 183 -18.21 7.96 -10.53
CA ARG A 183 -19.16 7.48 -9.52
C ARG A 183 -18.39 6.76 -8.43
N ILE A 184 -18.71 7.09 -7.19
CA ILE A 184 -18.12 6.43 -6.02
C ILE A 184 -18.79 5.07 -5.80
N SER A 185 -17.95 4.08 -5.50
CA SER A 185 -18.35 2.74 -5.05
C SER A 185 -17.66 2.41 -3.75
N GLN A 186 -18.44 2.13 -2.69
CA GLN A 186 -17.90 1.73 -1.40
C GLN A 186 -17.34 0.30 -1.49
N GLN A 187 -16.13 0.14 -1.01
CA GLN A 187 -15.40 -1.12 -1.00
C GLN A 187 -15.09 -1.56 0.42
N ARG A 188 -14.94 -2.86 0.63
CA ARG A 188 -14.33 -3.41 1.83
C ARG A 188 -12.91 -3.86 1.52
N ALA A 189 -11.98 -3.49 2.38
CA ALA A 189 -10.61 -3.97 2.26
C ALA A 189 -10.58 -5.48 2.53
N GLN A 190 -10.20 -6.25 1.50
CA GLN A 190 -9.99 -7.69 1.64
C GLN A 190 -8.53 -7.95 1.97
N LEU A 191 -8.28 -8.61 3.07
CA LEU A 191 -6.97 -9.11 3.44
C LEU A 191 -6.89 -10.60 3.15
N ASP A 192 -5.78 -11.06 2.61
CA ASP A 192 -5.52 -12.49 2.53
C ASP A 192 -5.34 -13.03 3.95
N ALA A 193 -6.02 -14.14 4.24
CA ALA A 193 -6.00 -14.72 5.58
C ALA A 193 -4.56 -14.99 6.04
N VAL A 194 -4.23 -14.48 7.22
CA VAL A 194 -3.02 -14.88 7.94
C VAL A 194 -3.35 -16.21 8.59
N SER A 195 -2.75 -17.30 8.12
CA SER A 195 -2.74 -18.52 8.92
C SER A 195 -1.75 -18.30 10.07
N ILE A 196 -2.29 -18.15 11.27
CA ILE A 196 -1.54 -18.10 12.53
C ILE A 196 -1.01 -19.51 12.82
#